data_21082c2d57638bf27265955eaabfda51
#
_entry.id   21082c2d57638bf27265955eaabfda51
#
_cell.length_a   1.000
_cell.length_b   1.000
_cell.length_c   1.000
_cell.angle_alpha   90.00
_cell.angle_beta   90.00
_cell.angle_gamma   90.00
#
_symmetry.space_group_name_H-M   'P 1'
#
loop_
_entity.id
_entity.type
_entity.pdbx_description
1 polymer ?
#
loop_
_entity_poly.entity_id
_entity_poly.type
_entity_poly.pdbx_seq_one_letter_code
_entity_poly.pdbx_strand_id
1 'polypeptide(L)'
;CKSANDLMRLGIDVYTGAKTHQKINGDVIHRAMPIASRETIKLGNFKIMAFDVKHDAVEPLGFLIEHPDCGKVLFLTDTYYCKYTFPGLNNIIIEANYSKEIIDKKYGPDSDKEFLRNRILKSHFSLANCKDMLKANDLRQVNNIVLIHLSDSNSDEKQFQKEVYELTYKNVHVAS
;
A
#
# COMPACT_ATOMS: atom_id res chain seq x y z
N CYS A 1 6.35 0.92 14.44
CA CYS A 1 7.49 0.00 14.67
C CYS A 1 7.34 -0.89 15.92
N LYS A 2 6.20 -0.93 16.60
CA LYS A 2 6.06 -1.74 17.84
C LYS A 2 6.36 -3.21 17.59
N SER A 3 5.85 -3.80 16.53
CA SER A 3 6.02 -5.22 16.22
C SER A 3 7.39 -5.57 15.59
N ALA A 4 8.19 -4.60 15.15
CA ALA A 4 9.48 -4.87 14.52
C ALA A 4 10.44 -5.59 15.49
N ASN A 5 10.53 -5.14 16.74
CA ASN A 5 11.38 -5.78 17.73
C ASN A 5 10.94 -7.21 18.04
N ASP A 6 9.63 -7.47 18.08
CA ASP A 6 9.11 -8.80 18.34
C ASP A 6 9.45 -9.77 17.20
N LEU A 7 9.32 -9.33 15.94
CA LEU A 7 9.74 -10.09 14.77
C LEU A 7 11.25 -10.39 14.80
N MET A 8 12.07 -9.38 15.10
CA MET A 8 13.52 -9.54 15.19
C MET A 8 13.95 -10.50 16.32
N ARG A 9 13.26 -10.49 17.48
CA ARG A 9 13.49 -11.46 18.56
C ARG A 9 13.14 -12.88 18.17
N LEU A 10 12.18 -13.05 17.25
CA LEU A 10 11.88 -14.35 16.64
C LEU A 10 12.89 -14.78 15.55
N GLY A 11 13.95 -14.01 15.32
CA GLY A 11 14.98 -14.32 14.35
C GLY A 11 14.68 -13.84 12.92
N ILE A 12 13.66 -13.01 12.72
CA ILE A 12 13.25 -12.50 11.41
C ILE A 12 13.97 -11.18 11.14
N ASP A 13 14.61 -11.05 9.97
CA ASP A 13 15.19 -9.80 9.53
C ASP A 13 14.11 -8.83 9.02
N VAL A 14 14.19 -7.57 9.45
CA VAL A 14 13.19 -6.53 9.14
C VAL A 14 13.82 -5.46 8.27
N TYR A 15 13.30 -5.29 7.07
CA TYR A 15 13.75 -4.26 6.13
C TYR A 15 12.90 -3.00 6.25
N THR A 16 13.54 -1.85 6.39
CA THR A 16 12.85 -0.57 6.55
C THR A 16 13.61 0.55 5.84
N GLY A 17 12.94 1.66 5.55
CA GLY A 17 13.63 2.87 5.10
C GLY A 17 14.67 3.35 6.13
N ALA A 18 15.74 4.01 5.66
CA ALA A 18 16.87 4.41 6.50
C ALA A 18 16.48 5.31 7.68
N LYS A 19 15.54 6.24 7.48
CA LYS A 19 15.04 7.11 8.55
C LYS A 19 14.17 6.36 9.56
N THR A 20 13.43 5.34 9.11
CA THR A 20 12.66 4.45 9.99
C THR A 20 13.61 3.55 10.77
N HIS A 21 14.66 3.03 10.13
CA HIS A 21 15.72 2.25 10.78
C HIS A 21 16.34 3.01 11.97
N GLN A 22 16.66 4.29 11.81
CA GLN A 22 17.21 5.12 12.89
C GLN A 22 16.30 5.25 14.12
N LYS A 23 15.01 4.95 13.98
CA LYS A 23 14.02 5.00 15.07
C LYS A 23 13.75 3.63 15.70
N ILE A 24 14.33 2.57 15.16
CA ILE A 24 14.27 1.24 15.75
C ILE A 24 15.36 1.17 16.83
N ASN A 25 14.96 0.89 18.05
CA ASN A 25 15.86 0.69 19.17
C ASN A 25 15.62 -0.72 19.74
N GLY A 26 16.65 -1.34 20.27
CA GLY A 26 16.52 -2.62 20.95
C GLY A 26 17.78 -3.46 20.88
N ASP A 27 17.74 -4.58 21.58
CA ASP A 27 18.83 -5.56 21.74
C ASP A 27 19.11 -6.36 20.46
N VAL A 28 18.17 -6.44 19.52
CA VAL A 28 18.25 -7.21 18.26
C VAL A 28 18.31 -6.32 17.02
N ILE A 29 18.79 -5.08 17.17
CA ILE A 29 18.88 -4.08 16.08
C ILE A 29 19.71 -4.56 14.87
N HIS A 30 20.63 -5.52 15.07
CA HIS A 30 21.43 -6.13 14.00
C HIS A 30 20.58 -6.84 12.94
N ARG A 31 19.30 -7.15 13.24
CA ARG A 31 18.33 -7.71 12.29
C ARG A 31 17.50 -6.67 11.57
N ALA A 32 17.65 -5.40 11.90
CA ALA A 32 17.04 -4.32 11.15
C ALA A 32 17.94 -3.91 9.99
N MET A 33 17.46 -4.06 8.77
CA MET A 33 18.20 -3.76 7.56
C MET A 33 17.62 -2.52 6.87
N PRO A 34 18.43 -1.48 6.66
CA PRO A 34 17.96 -0.33 5.87
C PRO A 34 17.85 -0.72 4.38
N ILE A 35 16.81 -0.22 3.72
CA ILE A 35 16.63 -0.29 2.27
C ILE A 35 16.30 1.10 1.74
N ALA A 36 16.99 1.52 0.69
CA ALA A 36 16.72 2.81 0.06
C ALA A 36 15.61 2.73 -0.99
N SER A 37 14.94 3.87 -1.23
CA SER A 37 14.02 3.97 -2.36
C SER A 37 14.74 3.68 -3.68
N ARG A 38 14.14 2.83 -4.51
CA ARG A 38 14.68 2.28 -5.77
C ARG A 38 15.82 1.29 -5.61
N GLU A 39 16.16 0.94 -4.40
CA GLU A 39 17.05 -0.17 -4.13
C GLU A 39 16.34 -1.50 -4.36
N THR A 40 17.07 -2.46 -4.91
CA THR A 40 16.58 -3.82 -5.13
C THR A 40 17.43 -4.80 -4.34
N ILE A 41 16.77 -5.60 -3.51
CA ILE A 41 17.40 -6.69 -2.74
C ILE A 41 16.93 -8.06 -3.23
N LYS A 42 17.74 -9.07 -3.01
CA LYS A 42 17.39 -10.47 -3.25
C LYS A 42 17.33 -11.22 -1.92
N LEU A 43 16.20 -11.90 -1.69
CA LEU A 43 15.97 -12.76 -0.52
C LEU A 43 15.49 -14.13 -1.01
N GLY A 44 16.41 -15.10 -1.11
CA GLY A 44 16.11 -16.37 -1.77
C GLY A 44 15.71 -16.13 -3.23
N ASN A 45 14.55 -16.61 -3.62
CA ASN A 45 13.99 -16.43 -4.97
C ASN A 45 13.21 -15.11 -5.15
N PHE A 46 13.04 -14.33 -4.07
CA PHE A 46 12.41 -13.03 -4.15
C PHE A 46 13.38 -11.95 -4.59
N LYS A 47 12.92 -11.08 -5.48
CA LYS A 47 13.57 -9.83 -5.85
C LYS A 47 12.62 -8.70 -5.45
N ILE A 48 13.05 -7.83 -4.54
CA ILE A 48 12.21 -6.82 -3.92
C ILE A 48 12.81 -5.46 -4.18
N MET A 49 12.05 -4.55 -4.80
CA MET A 49 12.42 -3.16 -4.98
C MET A 49 11.50 -2.29 -4.13
N ALA A 50 12.07 -1.52 -3.21
CA ALA A 50 11.34 -0.48 -2.49
C ALA A 50 11.23 0.79 -3.33
N PHE A 51 10.14 1.55 -3.16
CA PHE A 51 10.00 2.88 -3.78
C PHE A 51 9.28 3.83 -2.83
N ASP A 52 9.57 5.13 -2.96
CA ASP A 52 8.97 6.16 -2.13
C ASP A 52 7.49 6.38 -2.47
N VAL A 53 6.69 6.54 -1.44
CA VAL A 53 5.26 6.89 -1.53
C VAL A 53 4.96 8.13 -0.69
N LYS A 54 3.72 8.60 -0.68
CA LYS A 54 3.31 9.83 0.01
C LYS A 54 2.37 9.50 1.17
N HIS A 55 2.89 9.60 2.38
CA HIS A 55 2.15 9.39 3.63
C HIS A 55 2.69 10.28 4.75
N ASP A 56 1.97 10.43 5.85
CA ASP A 56 2.40 11.19 7.03
C ASP A 56 3.39 10.42 7.93
N ALA A 57 3.99 9.34 7.42
CA ALA A 57 5.06 8.58 8.07
C ALA A 57 6.45 9.15 7.76
N VAL A 58 7.45 8.74 8.56
CA VAL A 58 8.83 9.25 8.45
C VAL A 58 9.47 8.93 7.10
N GLU A 59 9.26 7.72 6.60
CA GLU A 59 9.79 7.24 5.32
C GLU A 59 8.89 6.11 4.82
N PRO A 60 7.73 6.45 4.21
CA PRO A 60 6.79 5.45 3.72
C PRO A 60 7.31 4.83 2.42
N LEU A 61 7.16 3.53 2.29
CA LEU A 61 7.63 2.74 1.16
C LEU A 61 6.50 1.86 0.59
N GLY A 62 6.41 1.81 -0.73
CA GLY A 62 5.76 0.75 -1.46
C GLY A 62 6.77 -0.28 -1.96
N PHE A 63 6.32 -1.44 -2.40
CA PHE A 63 7.19 -2.52 -2.84
C PHE A 63 6.75 -3.11 -4.17
N LEU A 64 7.73 -3.37 -5.04
CA LEU A 64 7.58 -4.22 -6.21
C LEU A 64 8.32 -5.53 -5.92
N ILE A 65 7.57 -6.62 -5.89
CA ILE A 65 8.06 -7.94 -5.49
C ILE A 65 7.99 -8.86 -6.71
N GLU A 66 9.07 -9.56 -7.02
CA GLU A 66 9.13 -10.52 -8.12
C GLU A 66 9.54 -11.89 -7.57
N HIS A 67 8.81 -12.93 -7.97
CA HIS A 67 9.10 -14.33 -7.63
C HIS A 67 8.70 -15.24 -8.81
N PRO A 68 9.42 -16.32 -9.10
CA PRO A 68 9.12 -17.21 -10.23
C PRO A 68 7.68 -17.75 -10.24
N ASP A 69 7.10 -18.06 -9.08
CA ASP A 69 5.80 -18.70 -8.99
C ASP A 69 4.62 -17.75 -9.15
N CYS A 70 4.77 -16.48 -8.78
CA CYS A 70 3.66 -15.50 -8.83
C CYS A 70 3.91 -14.32 -9.76
N GLY A 71 5.09 -14.26 -10.39
CA GLY A 71 5.49 -13.14 -11.22
C GLY A 71 5.72 -11.86 -10.41
N LYS A 72 5.36 -10.74 -10.99
CA LYS A 72 5.58 -9.41 -10.43
C LYS A 72 4.35 -8.91 -9.69
N VAL A 73 4.51 -8.59 -8.42
CA VAL A 73 3.47 -8.11 -7.50
C VAL A 73 3.76 -6.66 -7.11
N LEU A 74 2.82 -5.77 -7.33
CA LEU A 74 2.82 -4.43 -6.75
C LEU A 74 2.15 -4.51 -5.37
N PHE A 75 2.83 -4.02 -4.33
CA PHE A 75 2.28 -3.81 -3.00
C PHE A 75 2.30 -2.32 -2.65
N LEU A 76 1.11 -1.72 -2.54
CA LEU A 76 0.94 -0.29 -2.35
C LEU A 76 -0.13 -0.02 -1.29
N THR A 77 0.29 0.50 -0.14
CA THR A 77 -0.57 0.85 0.99
C THR A 77 -0.06 2.10 1.69
N ASP A 78 -0.87 2.69 2.56
CA ASP A 78 -0.51 3.87 3.36
C ASP A 78 0.09 4.99 2.49
N THR A 79 -0.66 5.41 1.49
CA THR A 79 -0.28 6.53 0.62
C THR A 79 -1.50 7.24 0.07
N TYR A 80 -1.41 8.54 -0.16
CA TYR A 80 -2.46 9.27 -0.89
C TYR A 80 -2.12 9.45 -2.37
N TYR A 81 -0.87 9.17 -2.79
CA TYR A 81 -0.43 9.32 -4.17
C TYR A 81 0.78 8.47 -4.50
N CYS A 82 0.76 7.83 -5.66
CA CYS A 82 1.91 7.14 -6.25
C CYS A 82 2.20 7.72 -7.63
N LYS A 83 3.43 8.21 -7.84
CA LYS A 83 3.88 8.83 -9.10
C LYS A 83 4.42 7.84 -10.12
N TYR A 84 4.56 6.57 -9.73
CA TYR A 84 5.20 5.54 -10.55
C TYR A 84 4.18 4.69 -11.30
N THR A 85 4.61 4.17 -12.44
CA THR A 85 3.98 3.07 -13.16
C THR A 85 4.95 1.91 -13.25
N PHE A 86 4.43 0.68 -13.33
CA PHE A 86 5.23 -0.52 -13.25
C PHE A 86 4.90 -1.46 -14.42
N PRO A 87 5.87 -1.77 -15.29
CA PRO A 87 5.63 -2.68 -16.42
C PRO A 87 5.59 -4.15 -15.98
N GLY A 88 4.72 -4.92 -16.63
CA GLY A 88 4.69 -6.38 -16.49
C GLY A 88 4.17 -6.88 -15.15
N LEU A 89 3.19 -6.19 -14.54
CA LEU A 89 2.53 -6.63 -13.32
C LEU A 89 1.69 -7.89 -13.58
N ASN A 90 1.78 -8.84 -12.66
CA ASN A 90 0.97 -10.06 -12.65
C ASN A 90 -0.09 -10.04 -11.54
N ASN A 91 0.21 -9.40 -10.41
CA ASN A 91 -0.73 -9.22 -9.32
C ASN A 91 -0.55 -7.83 -8.70
N ILE A 92 -1.64 -7.27 -8.16
CA ILE A 92 -1.64 -5.96 -7.53
C ILE A 92 -2.32 -6.08 -6.17
N ILE A 93 -1.64 -5.65 -5.12
CA ILE A 93 -2.17 -5.49 -3.77
C ILE A 93 -2.14 -4.00 -3.48
N ILE A 94 -3.32 -3.38 -3.42
CA ILE A 94 -3.43 -1.93 -3.41
C ILE A 94 -4.47 -1.44 -2.41
N GLU A 95 -4.14 -0.37 -1.71
CA GLU A 95 -5.08 0.30 -0.81
C GLU A 95 -6.26 0.91 -1.57
N ALA A 96 -7.46 0.77 -0.98
CA ALA A 96 -8.66 1.50 -1.34
C ALA A 96 -9.39 1.89 -0.04
N ASN A 97 -8.87 2.90 0.67
CA ASN A 97 -9.29 3.18 2.04
C ASN A 97 -10.67 3.81 2.14
N TYR A 98 -11.03 4.71 1.23
CA TYR A 98 -12.26 5.47 1.32
C TYR A 98 -12.84 5.86 -0.04
N SER A 99 -14.15 6.15 -0.07
CA SER A 99 -14.80 6.89 -1.14
C SER A 99 -15.03 8.35 -0.70
N LYS A 100 -14.78 9.29 -1.62
CA LYS A 100 -14.99 10.70 -1.35
C LYS A 100 -16.47 10.99 -1.05
N GLU A 101 -17.38 10.30 -1.74
CA GLU A 101 -18.83 10.45 -1.55
C GLU A 101 -19.26 10.00 -0.14
N ILE A 102 -18.69 8.91 0.38
CA ILE A 102 -18.98 8.42 1.74
C ILE A 102 -18.43 9.40 2.78
N ILE A 103 -17.18 9.86 2.60
CA ILE A 103 -16.57 10.83 3.51
C ILE A 103 -17.32 12.14 3.53
N ASP A 104 -17.70 12.69 2.38
CA ASP A 104 -18.39 13.98 2.30
C ASP A 104 -19.80 13.92 2.90
N LYS A 105 -20.49 12.78 2.80
CA LYS A 105 -21.76 12.55 3.51
C LYS A 105 -21.59 12.49 5.02
N LYS A 106 -20.48 11.92 5.50
CA LYS A 106 -20.22 11.67 6.92
C LYS A 106 -19.62 12.88 7.62
N TYR A 107 -18.77 13.61 6.94
CA TYR A 107 -18.00 14.74 7.45
C TYR A 107 -18.20 15.96 6.55
N GLY A 108 -19.47 16.42 6.44
CA GLY A 108 -19.81 17.62 5.67
C GLY A 108 -19.09 18.88 6.16
N PRO A 109 -19.22 20.01 5.41
CA PRO A 109 -18.42 21.22 5.67
C PRO A 109 -18.61 21.85 7.05
N ASP A 110 -19.69 21.52 7.76
CA ASP A 110 -19.98 22.02 9.12
C ASP A 110 -19.71 21.00 10.22
N SER A 111 -18.93 19.97 9.93
CA SER A 111 -18.62 18.89 10.87
C SER A 111 -17.44 19.26 11.77
N ASP A 112 -17.58 19.09 13.10
CA ASP A 112 -16.50 19.18 14.09
C ASP A 112 -15.31 18.22 13.78
N LYS A 113 -15.44 17.39 12.74
CA LYS A 113 -14.48 16.37 12.31
C LYS A 113 -13.74 16.71 11.02
N GLU A 114 -13.76 17.97 10.59
CA GLU A 114 -13.03 18.40 9.38
C GLU A 114 -11.54 18.06 9.45
N PHE A 115 -10.93 18.16 10.63
CA PHE A 115 -9.52 17.76 10.84
C PHE A 115 -9.29 16.28 10.50
N LEU A 116 -10.20 15.39 10.96
CA LEU A 116 -10.11 13.96 10.68
C LEU A 116 -10.28 13.67 9.18
N ARG A 117 -11.25 14.32 8.53
CA ARG A 117 -11.46 14.27 7.09
C ARG A 117 -10.17 14.66 6.34
N ASN A 118 -9.61 15.82 6.67
CA ASN A 118 -8.42 16.34 6.01
C ASN A 118 -7.20 15.42 6.21
N ARG A 119 -7.08 14.76 7.36
CA ARG A 119 -6.04 13.78 7.62
C ARG A 119 -6.21 12.55 6.72
N ILE A 120 -7.41 11.98 6.62
CA ILE A 120 -7.68 10.82 5.76
C ILE A 120 -7.32 11.13 4.31
N LEU A 121 -7.75 12.29 3.79
CA LEU A 121 -7.48 12.71 2.42
C LEU A 121 -5.98 12.86 2.09
N LYS A 122 -5.15 13.14 3.09
CA LYS A 122 -3.69 13.37 2.95
C LYS A 122 -2.84 12.16 3.31
N SER A 123 -3.45 11.09 3.81
CA SER A 123 -2.72 9.90 4.29
C SER A 123 -3.04 8.65 3.50
N HIS A 124 -4.26 8.51 2.97
CA HIS A 124 -4.74 7.25 2.41
C HIS A 124 -5.20 7.36 0.96
N PHE A 125 -5.19 6.22 0.29
CA PHE A 125 -5.59 6.09 -1.10
C PHE A 125 -7.11 6.01 -1.20
N SER A 126 -7.72 6.96 -1.90
CA SER A 126 -9.14 6.88 -2.21
C SER A 126 -9.40 5.81 -3.27
N LEU A 127 -10.65 5.34 -3.36
CA LEU A 127 -11.08 4.49 -4.48
C LEU A 127 -10.81 5.16 -5.84
N ALA A 128 -10.99 6.47 -5.95
CA ALA A 128 -10.69 7.22 -7.16
C ALA A 128 -9.20 7.14 -7.53
N ASN A 129 -8.30 7.41 -6.56
CA ASN A 129 -6.85 7.31 -6.78
C ASN A 129 -6.41 5.87 -7.09
N CYS A 130 -7.03 4.87 -6.44
CA CYS A 130 -6.82 3.46 -6.76
C CYS A 130 -7.17 3.17 -8.23
N LYS A 131 -8.35 3.59 -8.68
CA LYS A 131 -8.80 3.42 -10.07
C LYS A 131 -7.89 4.15 -11.06
N ASP A 132 -7.41 5.34 -10.74
CA ASP A 132 -6.49 6.09 -11.61
C ASP A 132 -5.11 5.43 -11.68
N MET A 133 -4.61 4.88 -10.57
CA MET A 133 -3.38 4.09 -10.54
C MET A 133 -3.50 2.82 -11.41
N LEU A 134 -4.63 2.13 -11.33
CA LEU A 134 -4.89 0.96 -12.16
C LEU A 134 -4.94 1.31 -13.65
N LYS A 135 -5.61 2.41 -14.04
CA LYS A 135 -5.65 2.89 -15.42
C LYS A 135 -4.29 3.30 -15.96
N ALA A 136 -3.41 3.86 -15.10
CA ALA A 136 -2.09 4.31 -15.50
C ALA A 136 -1.11 3.16 -15.78
N ASN A 137 -1.43 1.93 -15.35
CA ASN A 137 -0.59 0.75 -15.51
C ASN A 137 -1.08 -0.17 -16.63
N ASP A 138 -0.16 -0.92 -17.22
CA ASP A 138 -0.52 -1.98 -18.17
C ASP A 138 -1.03 -3.22 -17.41
N LEU A 139 -2.32 -3.44 -17.49
CA LEU A 139 -2.99 -4.54 -16.79
C LEU A 139 -3.11 -5.83 -17.64
N ARG A 140 -2.55 -5.90 -18.85
CA ARG A 140 -2.73 -7.07 -19.74
C ARG A 140 -2.32 -8.38 -19.10
N GLN A 141 -1.23 -8.39 -18.33
CA GLN A 141 -0.71 -9.57 -17.62
C GLN A 141 -1.20 -9.70 -16.18
N VAL A 142 -2.00 -8.76 -15.69
CA VAL A 142 -2.53 -8.81 -14.33
C VAL A 142 -3.61 -9.86 -14.24
N ASN A 143 -3.46 -10.77 -13.27
CA ASN A 143 -4.41 -11.84 -12.97
C ASN A 143 -5.34 -11.44 -11.81
N ASN A 144 -4.78 -10.93 -10.72
CA ASN A 144 -5.51 -10.61 -9.52
C ASN A 144 -5.22 -9.18 -9.04
N ILE A 145 -6.25 -8.54 -8.52
CA ILE A 145 -6.18 -7.27 -7.79
C ILE A 145 -6.77 -7.52 -6.41
N VAL A 146 -5.99 -7.23 -5.38
CA VAL A 146 -6.44 -7.34 -3.98
C VAL A 146 -6.55 -5.94 -3.41
N LEU A 147 -7.76 -5.53 -3.07
CA LEU A 147 -8.02 -4.28 -2.37
C LEU A 147 -7.78 -4.50 -0.88
N ILE A 148 -6.95 -3.66 -0.29
CA ILE A 148 -6.56 -3.76 1.12
C ILE A 148 -6.81 -2.43 1.84
N HIS A 149 -6.72 -2.47 3.17
CA HIS A 149 -6.78 -1.29 4.05
C HIS A 149 -8.05 -0.45 3.87
N LEU A 150 -9.18 -1.12 3.64
CA LEU A 150 -10.47 -0.47 3.58
C LEU A 150 -10.84 0.05 4.97
N SER A 151 -11.41 1.25 5.01
CA SER A 151 -11.89 1.84 6.28
C SER A 151 -13.29 1.32 6.60
N ASP A 152 -13.49 0.72 7.77
CA ASP A 152 -14.79 0.20 8.23
C ASP A 152 -15.95 1.20 8.08
N SER A 153 -15.64 2.48 8.12
CA SER A 153 -16.65 3.52 8.16
C SER A 153 -16.67 4.46 6.97
N ASN A 154 -15.69 4.38 6.07
CA ASN A 154 -15.54 5.29 4.92
C ASN A 154 -15.42 4.55 3.59
N SER A 155 -15.62 3.23 3.61
CA SER A 155 -15.64 2.37 2.42
C SER A 155 -16.89 1.51 2.36
N ASP A 156 -17.11 0.91 1.18
CA ASP A 156 -18.10 -0.14 0.93
C ASP A 156 -17.40 -1.22 0.10
N GLU A 157 -17.12 -2.35 0.71
CA GLU A 157 -16.38 -3.46 0.11
C GLU A 157 -17.01 -3.94 -1.21
N LYS A 158 -18.31 -4.15 -1.21
CA LYS A 158 -19.04 -4.67 -2.39
C LYS A 158 -19.04 -3.66 -3.53
N GLN A 159 -19.24 -2.38 -3.20
CA GLN A 159 -19.18 -1.30 -4.17
C GLN A 159 -17.76 -1.20 -4.74
N PHE A 160 -16.73 -1.17 -3.89
CA PHE A 160 -15.34 -1.01 -4.33
C PHE A 160 -14.89 -2.18 -5.20
N GLN A 161 -15.18 -3.41 -4.78
CA GLN A 161 -14.91 -4.61 -5.59
C GLN A 161 -15.58 -4.53 -6.97
N LYS A 162 -16.86 -4.18 -7.00
CA LYS A 162 -17.63 -4.04 -8.24
C LYS A 162 -17.05 -2.98 -9.17
N GLU A 163 -16.77 -1.77 -8.65
CA GLU A 163 -16.26 -0.67 -9.45
C GLU A 163 -14.86 -0.96 -10.03
N VAL A 164 -14.00 -1.62 -9.25
CA VAL A 164 -12.66 -2.02 -9.74
C VAL A 164 -12.77 -3.16 -10.75
N TYR A 165 -13.69 -4.11 -10.54
CA TYR A 165 -13.96 -5.16 -11.53
C TYR A 165 -14.48 -4.59 -12.85
N GLU A 166 -15.48 -3.72 -12.81
CA GLU A 166 -16.06 -3.09 -14.01
C GLU A 166 -15.03 -2.24 -14.78
N LEU A 167 -14.06 -1.66 -14.07
CA LEU A 167 -12.97 -0.91 -14.68
C LEU A 167 -11.93 -1.80 -15.36
N THR A 168 -11.59 -2.93 -14.74
CA THR A 168 -10.39 -3.70 -15.11
C THR A 168 -10.68 -5.03 -15.76
N TYR A 169 -11.86 -5.58 -15.51
CA TYR A 169 -12.27 -6.96 -15.86
C TYR A 169 -11.29 -8.02 -15.36
N LYS A 170 -10.64 -7.76 -14.19
CA LYS A 170 -9.70 -8.68 -13.53
C LYS A 170 -10.35 -9.33 -12.32
N ASN A 171 -9.74 -10.41 -11.80
CA ASN A 171 -10.18 -10.98 -10.53
C ASN A 171 -9.91 -9.97 -9.41
N VAL A 172 -10.95 -9.47 -8.76
CA VAL A 172 -10.85 -8.49 -7.68
C VAL A 172 -11.28 -9.12 -6.37
N HIS A 173 -10.41 -9.05 -5.39
CA HIS A 173 -10.63 -9.53 -4.03
C HIS A 173 -10.55 -8.37 -3.06
N VAL A 174 -11.26 -8.46 -1.95
CA VAL A 174 -11.13 -7.54 -0.81
C VAL A 174 -10.58 -8.34 0.35
N ALA A 175 -9.48 -7.86 0.93
CA ALA A 175 -8.94 -8.40 2.17
C ALA A 175 -9.51 -7.58 3.34
N SER A 176 -10.38 -8.20 4.09
CA SER A 176 -10.98 -7.68 5.33
C SER A 176 -10.12 -8.00 6.55
#